data_fafbeafaec459a0adbe255317e21016c
#
_entry.id   fafbeafaec459a0adbe255317e21016c
#
_cell.length_a   1.000
_cell.length_b   1.000
_cell.length_c   1.000
_cell.angle_alpha   90.00
_cell.angle_beta   90.00
_cell.angle_gamma   90.00
#
_symmetry.space_group_name_H-M   'P 1'
#
loop_
_entity.id
_entity.type
_entity.pdbx_description
1 polymer ?
#
loop_
_entity_poly.entity_id
_entity_poly.type
_entity_poly.pdbx_seq_one_letter_code
_entity_poly.pdbx_strand_id
1 'polypeptide(L)'
;MDSRKQRMKALIAGAGIGGLATGIALRSAGLEVKIFERSREMREIGAGLMIWPNGTRALEALGVEVRAMTIDRLFFRNWRGRLLMEPPLREISDRYGSKVAVVHRAHLQSALVKSLGREVLNLGAEISGFGDAGAHVAVKLRDGTSDAGDLLIGADGLRSTVRRQLLADGDPVYLGASIWRGMVSGEGLSLKPGFGVNWIGRGSEFLAFHLADQRIYWAGVTKEPRGEKAGPGGHKQDALDRFASWEEDIPALIAATEPNAILRNDMYDRPPARSWSRGRVTLTGDAAHPMTPNQGQGACQALEDAVALGESLRRASDVPKAFEMYEKRRMRRANRAVAMSRQASRGVHIENPLLCALRDGLAGALPHRVLLRMLDGVLAAEQT
;
A
#
# COMPACT_ATOMS: atom_id res chain seq x y z
N MET A 1 13.22 -1.89 -31.77
CA MET A 1 13.48 -2.35 -30.39
C MET A 1 14.88 -2.92 -30.33
N ASP A 2 15.73 -2.39 -29.46
CA ASP A 2 17.13 -2.78 -29.37
C ASP A 2 17.28 -4.24 -28.91
N SER A 3 17.93 -5.09 -29.71
CA SER A 3 18.10 -6.53 -29.46
C SER A 3 18.83 -6.87 -28.14
N ARG A 4 19.57 -5.91 -27.56
CA ARG A 4 20.25 -6.06 -26.26
C ARG A 4 19.27 -6.03 -25.09
N LYS A 5 18.15 -5.27 -25.14
CA LYS A 5 17.16 -5.18 -24.05
C LYS A 5 16.25 -6.42 -23.98
N GLN A 6 16.01 -7.10 -25.11
CA GLN A 6 15.23 -8.35 -25.15
C GLN A 6 15.89 -9.54 -24.44
N ARG A 7 17.18 -9.43 -24.06
CA ARG A 7 17.95 -10.50 -23.37
C ARG A 7 18.25 -10.19 -21.92
N MET A 8 17.92 -8.98 -21.40
CA MET A 8 18.17 -8.66 -19.99
C MET A 8 17.23 -9.41 -19.08
N LYS A 9 17.78 -10.03 -18.03
CA LYS A 9 17.03 -10.76 -16.98
C LYS A 9 16.93 -9.91 -15.72
N ALA A 10 15.71 -9.60 -15.32
CA ALA A 10 15.39 -8.90 -14.08
C ALA A 10 15.01 -9.89 -12.99
N LEU A 11 15.68 -9.80 -11.84
CA LEU A 11 15.35 -10.51 -10.62
C LEU A 11 14.52 -9.60 -9.73
N ILE A 12 13.40 -10.10 -9.19
CA ILE A 12 12.52 -9.32 -8.32
C ILE A 12 12.35 -10.07 -6.99
N ALA A 13 12.64 -9.42 -5.88
CA ALA A 13 12.41 -9.94 -4.54
C ALA A 13 11.00 -9.56 -4.07
N GLY A 14 10.11 -10.54 -3.89
CA GLY A 14 8.74 -10.37 -3.40
C GLY A 14 7.67 -10.33 -4.49
N ALA A 15 6.60 -11.12 -4.30
CA ALA A 15 5.41 -11.16 -5.14
C ALA A 15 4.21 -10.41 -4.52
N GLY A 16 4.48 -9.32 -3.80
CA GLY A 16 3.46 -8.35 -3.40
C GLY A 16 2.96 -7.54 -4.60
N ILE A 17 2.03 -6.60 -4.36
CA ILE A 17 1.45 -5.73 -5.41
C ILE A 17 2.57 -5.02 -6.19
N GLY A 18 3.55 -4.42 -5.49
CA GLY A 18 4.67 -3.73 -6.14
C GLY A 18 5.53 -4.63 -7.00
N GLY A 19 5.90 -5.84 -6.50
CA GLY A 19 6.74 -6.78 -7.26
C GLY A 19 6.04 -7.35 -8.50
N LEU A 20 4.76 -7.72 -8.37
CA LEU A 20 3.96 -8.20 -9.51
C LEU A 20 3.76 -7.11 -10.56
N ALA A 21 3.39 -5.89 -10.14
CA ALA A 21 3.23 -4.75 -11.04
C ALA A 21 4.55 -4.40 -11.74
N THR A 22 5.66 -4.41 -11.01
CA THR A 22 7.01 -4.23 -11.57
C THR A 22 7.31 -5.31 -12.61
N GLY A 23 7.01 -6.58 -12.31
CA GLY A 23 7.17 -7.68 -13.26
C GLY A 23 6.44 -7.45 -14.57
N ILE A 24 5.17 -6.98 -14.52
CA ILE A 24 4.38 -6.64 -15.71
C ILE A 24 5.07 -5.52 -16.50
N ALA A 25 5.45 -4.42 -15.84
CA ALA A 25 6.09 -3.28 -16.48
C ALA A 25 7.41 -3.67 -17.16
N LEU A 26 8.22 -4.52 -16.53
CA LEU A 26 9.50 -4.96 -17.07
C LEU A 26 9.33 -5.95 -18.24
N ARG A 27 8.36 -6.87 -18.18
CA ARG A 27 8.03 -7.71 -19.34
C ARG A 27 7.57 -6.85 -20.53
N SER A 28 6.73 -5.85 -20.29
CA SER A 28 6.29 -4.90 -21.32
C SER A 28 7.45 -4.06 -21.87
N ALA A 29 8.53 -3.87 -21.09
CA ALA A 29 9.76 -3.23 -21.52
C ALA A 29 10.72 -4.19 -22.27
N GLY A 30 10.34 -5.47 -22.45
CA GLY A 30 11.11 -6.48 -23.20
C GLY A 30 12.14 -7.24 -22.36
N LEU A 31 12.07 -7.21 -21.03
CA LEU A 31 12.97 -7.96 -20.16
C LEU A 31 12.41 -9.37 -19.85
N GLU A 32 13.30 -10.33 -19.65
CA GLU A 32 12.99 -11.56 -18.95
C GLU A 32 12.82 -11.24 -17.46
N VAL A 33 11.79 -11.80 -16.81
CA VAL A 33 11.46 -11.53 -15.41
C VAL A 33 11.43 -12.82 -14.62
N LYS A 34 12.06 -12.80 -13.43
CA LYS A 34 11.96 -13.87 -12.43
C LYS A 34 11.66 -13.26 -11.06
N ILE A 35 10.58 -13.69 -10.42
CA ILE A 35 10.15 -13.20 -9.12
C ILE A 35 10.36 -14.29 -8.06
N PHE A 36 10.98 -13.92 -6.95
CA PHE A 36 11.22 -14.79 -5.80
C PHE A 36 10.30 -14.37 -4.66
N GLU A 37 9.45 -15.30 -4.20
CA GLU A 37 8.50 -15.08 -3.13
C GLU A 37 8.72 -16.12 -2.01
N ARG A 38 8.88 -15.64 -0.78
CA ARG A 38 9.10 -16.49 0.39
C ARG A 38 7.91 -17.41 0.73
N SER A 39 6.70 -16.97 0.44
CA SER A 39 5.49 -17.77 0.68
C SER A 39 5.41 -18.92 -0.32
N ARG A 40 5.06 -20.10 0.14
CA ARG A 40 4.88 -21.29 -0.71
C ARG A 40 3.60 -21.23 -1.55
N GLU A 41 2.69 -20.34 -1.19
CA GLU A 41 1.42 -20.10 -1.87
C GLU A 41 1.06 -18.60 -1.82
N MET A 42 0.30 -18.14 -2.80
CA MET A 42 -0.26 -16.79 -2.82
C MET A 42 -1.50 -16.76 -1.92
N ARG A 43 -1.28 -16.39 -0.64
CA ARG A 43 -2.36 -16.39 0.37
C ARG A 43 -3.30 -15.23 0.19
N GLU A 44 -4.59 -15.50 0.30
CA GLU A 44 -5.61 -14.48 0.44
C GLU A 44 -5.56 -13.87 1.85
N ILE A 45 -4.75 -12.84 2.03
CA ILE A 45 -4.80 -12.04 3.26
C ILE A 45 -5.94 -11.06 3.10
N GLY A 46 -7.01 -11.26 3.88
CA GLY A 46 -8.20 -10.42 3.86
C GLY A 46 -7.87 -8.97 4.21
N ALA A 47 -7.87 -8.11 3.22
CA ALA A 47 -7.73 -6.67 3.37
C ALA A 47 -8.42 -5.94 2.21
N GLY A 48 -9.13 -4.86 2.53
CA GLY A 48 -9.58 -3.90 1.54
C GLY A 48 -8.49 -2.87 1.25
N LEU A 49 -8.39 -2.45 0.01
CA LEU A 49 -7.50 -1.38 -0.41
C LEU A 49 -8.29 -0.29 -1.11
N MET A 50 -8.00 0.94 -0.76
CA MET A 50 -8.47 2.11 -1.52
C MET A 50 -7.47 2.39 -2.64
N ILE A 51 -7.97 2.51 -3.86
CA ILE A 51 -7.20 2.85 -5.06
C ILE A 51 -7.63 4.24 -5.50
N TRP A 52 -6.74 5.19 -5.32
CA TRP A 52 -6.93 6.58 -5.72
C TRP A 52 -6.67 6.74 -7.23
N PRO A 53 -7.05 7.88 -7.85
CA PRO A 53 -6.87 8.12 -9.28
C PRO A 53 -5.47 7.82 -9.83
N ASN A 54 -4.41 8.12 -9.07
CA ASN A 54 -3.05 7.80 -9.46
C ASN A 54 -2.80 6.28 -9.56
N GLY A 55 -3.35 5.49 -8.62
CA GLY A 55 -3.28 4.03 -8.65
C GLY A 55 -4.09 3.43 -9.79
N THR A 56 -5.29 3.97 -10.07
CA THR A 56 -6.13 3.52 -11.19
C THR A 56 -5.44 3.75 -12.53
N ARG A 57 -4.90 4.96 -12.77
CA ARG A 57 -4.11 5.24 -13.97
C ARG A 57 -2.89 4.32 -14.12
N ALA A 58 -2.23 3.98 -13.02
CA ALA A 58 -1.10 3.06 -13.06
C ALA A 58 -1.54 1.64 -13.44
N LEU A 59 -2.69 1.15 -12.95
CA LEU A 59 -3.26 -0.13 -13.37
C LEU A 59 -3.65 -0.13 -14.85
N GLU A 60 -4.26 0.94 -15.34
CA GLU A 60 -4.58 1.14 -16.75
C GLU A 60 -3.31 1.11 -17.62
N ALA A 61 -2.25 1.83 -17.21
CA ALA A 61 -0.96 1.84 -17.92
C ALA A 61 -0.28 0.46 -17.94
N LEU A 62 -0.53 -0.37 -16.93
CA LEU A 62 -0.06 -1.76 -16.86
C LEU A 62 -0.96 -2.75 -17.61
N GLY A 63 -2.12 -2.31 -18.13
CA GLY A 63 -3.10 -3.18 -18.77
C GLY A 63 -3.76 -4.17 -17.80
N VAL A 64 -3.91 -3.80 -16.52
CA VAL A 64 -4.47 -4.68 -15.48
C VAL A 64 -5.90 -4.27 -15.15
N GLU A 65 -6.83 -5.15 -15.45
CA GLU A 65 -8.23 -5.01 -15.06
C GLU A 65 -8.47 -5.71 -13.72
N VAL A 66 -9.14 -5.03 -12.79
CA VAL A 66 -9.50 -5.59 -11.49
C VAL A 66 -10.96 -5.29 -11.15
N ARG A 67 -11.63 -6.29 -10.56
CA ARG A 67 -12.97 -6.09 -10.02
C ARG A 67 -12.91 -5.17 -8.81
N ALA A 68 -13.37 -3.94 -8.98
CA ALA A 68 -13.36 -2.87 -8.00
C ALA A 68 -14.77 -2.31 -7.78
N MET A 69 -15.02 -1.71 -6.62
CA MET A 69 -16.20 -0.89 -6.36
C MET A 69 -15.79 0.57 -6.34
N THR A 70 -16.50 1.41 -7.08
CA THR A 70 -16.33 2.86 -7.00
C THR A 70 -16.83 3.36 -5.66
N ILE A 71 -16.10 4.27 -5.03
CA ILE A 71 -16.56 5.04 -3.88
C ILE A 71 -17.13 6.34 -4.39
N ASP A 72 -18.44 6.51 -4.22
CA ASP A 72 -19.17 7.72 -4.63
C ASP A 72 -19.11 8.79 -3.55
N ARG A 73 -19.12 8.38 -2.26
CA ARG A 73 -19.06 9.27 -1.10
C ARG A 73 -18.12 8.72 -0.04
N LEU A 74 -17.29 9.58 0.53
CA LEU A 74 -16.40 9.27 1.65
C LEU A 74 -16.69 10.26 2.78
N PHE A 75 -17.04 9.72 3.94
CA PHE A 75 -17.36 10.54 5.10
C PHE A 75 -16.25 10.44 6.13
N PHE A 76 -15.82 11.58 6.63
CA PHE A 76 -15.02 11.64 7.86
C PHE A 76 -15.95 12.06 8.99
N ARG A 77 -16.06 11.22 10.00
CA ARG A 77 -16.90 11.45 11.18
C ARG A 77 -16.05 11.42 12.45
N ASN A 78 -16.52 12.02 13.51
CA ASN A 78 -15.94 11.73 14.81
C ASN A 78 -16.47 10.36 15.32
N TRP A 79 -15.86 9.84 16.36
CA TRP A 79 -16.22 8.54 16.95
C TRP A 79 -17.69 8.41 17.41
N ARG A 80 -18.41 9.55 17.58
CA ARG A 80 -19.84 9.62 17.92
C ARG A 80 -20.74 9.80 16.69
N GLY A 81 -20.25 9.67 15.48
CA GLY A 81 -21.01 9.74 14.25
C GLY A 81 -21.21 11.17 13.66
N ARG A 82 -20.79 12.25 14.37
CA ARG A 82 -20.90 13.61 13.85
C ARG A 82 -20.02 13.80 12.62
N LEU A 83 -20.59 14.24 11.52
CA LEU A 83 -19.85 14.54 10.29
C LEU A 83 -18.82 15.67 10.55
N LEU A 84 -17.58 15.41 10.15
CA LEU A 84 -16.49 16.36 10.17
C LEU A 84 -16.18 16.91 8.78
N MET A 85 -16.10 16.04 7.77
CA MET A 85 -15.76 16.40 6.41
C MET A 85 -16.30 15.37 5.42
N GLU A 86 -16.67 15.81 4.24
CA GLU A 86 -16.93 14.97 3.07
C GLU A 86 -16.02 15.45 1.93
N PRO A 87 -14.96 14.72 1.55
CA PRO A 87 -14.14 15.08 0.41
C PRO A 87 -14.94 15.11 -0.89
N PRO A 88 -14.68 16.07 -1.79
CA PRO A 88 -15.41 16.19 -3.05
C PRO A 88 -14.91 15.15 -4.07
N LEU A 89 -15.28 13.86 -3.89
CA LEU A 89 -14.79 12.77 -4.72
C LEU A 89 -15.10 12.95 -6.20
N ARG A 90 -16.23 13.61 -6.54
CA ARG A 90 -16.56 13.94 -7.93
C ARG A 90 -15.55 14.91 -8.52
N GLU A 91 -15.24 16.02 -7.83
CA GLU A 91 -14.23 16.98 -8.29
C GLU A 91 -12.83 16.33 -8.36
N ILE A 92 -12.52 15.44 -7.42
CA ILE A 92 -11.27 14.64 -7.45
C ILE A 92 -11.26 13.78 -8.72
N SER A 93 -12.35 13.08 -9.03
CA SER A 93 -12.42 12.23 -10.22
C SER A 93 -12.31 13.03 -11.50
N ASP A 94 -13.02 14.16 -11.59
CA ASP A 94 -12.98 15.05 -12.77
C ASP A 94 -11.58 15.65 -12.96
N ARG A 95 -10.95 16.09 -11.86
CA ARG A 95 -9.62 16.73 -11.88
C ARG A 95 -8.49 15.77 -12.24
N TYR A 96 -8.55 14.53 -11.78
CA TYR A 96 -7.47 13.55 -11.94
C TYR A 96 -7.78 12.45 -12.95
N GLY A 97 -8.92 12.52 -13.64
CA GLY A 97 -9.28 11.69 -14.78
C GLY A 97 -9.67 10.25 -14.42
N SER A 98 -9.85 9.93 -13.11
CA SER A 98 -10.23 8.59 -12.70
C SER A 98 -10.92 8.59 -11.34
N LYS A 99 -11.79 7.60 -11.10
CA LYS A 99 -12.55 7.49 -9.84
C LYS A 99 -11.71 6.88 -8.71
N VAL A 100 -12.09 7.22 -7.47
CA VAL A 100 -11.64 6.48 -6.30
C VAL A 100 -12.36 5.14 -6.25
N ALA A 101 -11.62 4.06 -6.08
CA ALA A 101 -12.16 2.72 -6.04
C ALA A 101 -11.63 1.97 -4.81
N VAL A 102 -12.33 0.91 -4.44
CA VAL A 102 -11.89 -0.04 -3.42
C VAL A 102 -11.87 -1.45 -3.99
N VAL A 103 -10.83 -2.18 -3.62
CA VAL A 103 -10.61 -3.54 -4.11
C VAL A 103 -10.28 -4.48 -2.95
N HIS A 104 -10.64 -5.73 -3.07
CA HIS A 104 -10.10 -6.77 -2.21
C HIS A 104 -8.63 -7.01 -2.60
N ARG A 105 -7.71 -6.97 -1.65
CA ARG A 105 -6.26 -7.10 -1.90
C ARG A 105 -5.90 -8.36 -2.67
N ALA A 106 -6.54 -9.50 -2.35
CA ALA A 106 -6.32 -10.75 -3.04
C ALA A 106 -6.82 -10.70 -4.50
N HIS A 107 -7.94 -10.01 -4.78
CA HIS A 107 -8.43 -9.85 -6.15
C HIS A 107 -7.44 -9.02 -6.99
N LEU A 108 -6.89 -7.93 -6.42
CA LEU A 108 -5.85 -7.16 -7.11
C LEU A 108 -4.60 -8.01 -7.36
N GLN A 109 -4.15 -8.76 -6.35
CA GLN A 109 -2.99 -9.65 -6.49
C GLN A 109 -3.23 -10.73 -7.55
N SER A 110 -4.41 -11.35 -7.55
CA SER A 110 -4.79 -12.35 -8.56
C SER A 110 -4.86 -11.76 -9.98
N ALA A 111 -5.38 -10.55 -10.14
CA ALA A 111 -5.40 -9.84 -11.42
C ALA A 111 -3.98 -9.55 -11.93
N LEU A 112 -3.09 -9.10 -11.05
CA LEU A 112 -1.68 -8.89 -11.38
C LEU A 112 -0.97 -10.19 -11.77
N VAL A 113 -1.19 -11.28 -11.04
CA VAL A 113 -0.64 -12.61 -11.38
C VAL A 113 -1.17 -13.09 -12.71
N LYS A 114 -2.47 -12.92 -13.00
CA LYS A 114 -3.08 -13.29 -14.28
C LYS A 114 -2.46 -12.50 -15.44
N SER A 115 -2.24 -11.21 -15.28
CA SER A 115 -1.63 -10.35 -16.31
C SER A 115 -0.14 -10.67 -16.51
N LEU A 116 0.58 -10.99 -15.44
CA LEU A 116 2.01 -11.28 -15.47
C LEU A 116 2.32 -12.67 -16.04
N GLY A 117 1.51 -13.69 -15.70
CA GLY A 117 1.79 -15.10 -15.89
C GLY A 117 2.44 -15.74 -14.66
N ARG A 118 2.02 -16.97 -14.34
CA ARG A 118 2.52 -17.70 -13.16
C ARG A 118 3.91 -18.27 -13.35
N GLU A 119 4.35 -18.48 -14.57
CA GLU A 119 5.62 -19.11 -14.95
C GLU A 119 6.85 -18.35 -14.46
N VAL A 120 6.72 -17.05 -14.18
CA VAL A 120 7.82 -16.22 -13.66
C VAL A 120 7.94 -16.25 -12.13
N LEU A 121 6.98 -16.86 -11.42
CA LEU A 121 6.90 -16.89 -9.97
C LEU A 121 7.65 -18.10 -9.40
N ASN A 122 8.61 -17.85 -8.52
CA ASN A 122 9.31 -18.86 -7.73
C ASN A 122 8.80 -18.74 -6.29
N LEU A 123 7.78 -19.53 -5.95
CA LEU A 123 7.19 -19.56 -4.62
C LEU A 123 8.05 -20.43 -3.68
N GLY A 124 8.05 -20.08 -2.38
CA GLY A 124 8.91 -20.72 -1.37
C GLY A 124 10.38 -20.32 -1.47
N ALA A 125 10.72 -19.38 -2.36
CA ALA A 125 12.07 -18.91 -2.61
C ALA A 125 12.32 -17.56 -1.92
N GLU A 126 13.02 -17.58 -0.79
CA GLU A 126 13.34 -16.37 -0.03
C GLU A 126 14.75 -15.88 -0.35
N ILE A 127 14.89 -14.66 -0.87
CA ILE A 127 16.19 -14.03 -1.05
C ILE A 127 16.76 -13.67 0.32
N SER A 128 17.94 -14.22 0.62
CA SER A 128 18.70 -13.98 1.86
C SER A 128 19.79 -12.93 1.71
N GLY A 129 20.20 -12.62 0.47
CA GLY A 129 21.21 -11.61 0.15
C GLY A 129 21.49 -11.55 -1.35
N PHE A 130 22.33 -10.59 -1.75
CA PHE A 130 22.75 -10.41 -3.14
C PHE A 130 24.21 -9.96 -3.23
N GLY A 131 24.81 -10.15 -4.42
CA GLY A 131 26.10 -9.58 -4.81
C GLY A 131 25.96 -8.85 -6.14
N ASP A 132 26.47 -7.62 -6.23
CA ASP A 132 26.55 -6.84 -7.47
C ASP A 132 28.00 -6.88 -7.98
N ALA A 133 28.21 -7.56 -9.10
CA ALA A 133 29.53 -7.69 -9.76
C ALA A 133 29.75 -6.64 -10.85
N GLY A 134 28.92 -5.59 -10.92
CA GLY A 134 28.99 -4.52 -11.91
C GLY A 134 28.39 -4.88 -13.28
N ALA A 135 28.67 -6.08 -13.80
CA ALA A 135 28.09 -6.57 -15.05
C ALA A 135 26.76 -7.30 -14.83
N HIS A 136 26.59 -7.97 -13.71
CA HIS A 136 25.41 -8.73 -13.32
C HIS A 136 25.22 -8.74 -11.79
N VAL A 137 24.01 -9.10 -11.36
CA VAL A 137 23.67 -9.28 -9.94
C VAL A 137 23.37 -10.75 -9.69
N ALA A 138 23.97 -11.32 -8.63
CA ALA A 138 23.64 -12.64 -8.14
C ALA A 138 22.82 -12.54 -6.85
N VAL A 139 21.73 -13.31 -6.73
CA VAL A 139 20.93 -13.45 -5.50
C VAL A 139 21.24 -14.81 -4.83
N LYS A 140 21.31 -14.81 -3.50
CA LYS A 140 21.38 -16.00 -2.68
C LYS A 140 20.01 -16.28 -2.08
N LEU A 141 19.54 -17.51 -2.16
CA LEU A 141 18.29 -17.93 -1.54
C LEU A 141 18.58 -18.56 -0.16
N ARG A 142 17.55 -18.61 0.68
CA ARG A 142 17.67 -19.17 2.04
C ARG A 142 17.95 -20.68 2.05
N ASP A 143 17.56 -21.39 1.00
CA ASP A 143 17.84 -22.83 0.82
C ASP A 143 19.28 -23.13 0.35
N GLY A 144 20.13 -22.11 0.19
CA GLY A 144 21.51 -22.21 -0.26
C GLY A 144 21.68 -22.13 -1.77
N THR A 145 20.62 -22.17 -2.56
CA THR A 145 20.70 -21.99 -4.02
C THR A 145 20.95 -20.53 -4.40
N SER A 146 21.31 -20.28 -5.65
CA SER A 146 21.54 -18.94 -6.17
C SER A 146 21.01 -18.81 -7.59
N ASP A 147 20.75 -17.56 -7.99
CA ASP A 147 20.40 -17.19 -9.36
C ASP A 147 21.10 -15.88 -9.74
N ALA A 148 21.24 -15.63 -11.02
CA ALA A 148 21.87 -14.42 -11.54
C ALA A 148 21.02 -13.75 -12.61
N GLY A 149 21.15 -12.42 -12.69
CA GLY A 149 20.46 -11.58 -13.67
C GLY A 149 21.20 -10.29 -13.90
N ASP A 150 20.67 -9.44 -14.78
CA ASP A 150 21.29 -8.17 -15.13
C ASP A 150 20.95 -7.05 -14.13
N LEU A 151 19.85 -7.19 -13.39
CA LEU A 151 19.39 -6.23 -12.38
C LEU A 151 18.56 -6.93 -11.30
N LEU A 152 18.51 -6.30 -10.11
CA LEU A 152 17.69 -6.75 -8.98
C LEU A 152 16.77 -5.62 -8.51
N ILE A 153 15.49 -5.94 -8.33
CA ILE A 153 14.50 -5.05 -7.72
C ILE A 153 14.08 -5.61 -6.37
N GLY A 154 14.29 -4.86 -5.27
CA GLY A 154 13.76 -5.15 -3.97
C GLY A 154 12.31 -4.66 -3.86
N ALA A 155 11.37 -5.60 -3.88
CA ALA A 155 9.93 -5.40 -3.68
C ALA A 155 9.42 -6.25 -2.49
N ASP A 156 10.30 -6.59 -1.56
CA ASP A 156 10.13 -7.53 -0.45
C ASP A 156 9.59 -6.85 0.83
N GLY A 157 9.01 -5.65 0.66
CA GLY A 157 8.17 -4.98 1.62
C GLY A 157 8.94 -4.29 2.76
N LEU A 158 8.21 -3.89 3.81
CA LEU A 158 8.70 -3.11 4.96
C LEU A 158 9.98 -3.70 5.60
N ARG A 159 10.08 -5.03 5.69
CA ARG A 159 11.23 -5.76 6.27
C ARG A 159 12.20 -6.24 5.20
N SER A 160 12.32 -5.50 4.11
CA SER A 160 13.14 -5.83 2.95
C SER A 160 14.55 -6.24 3.30
N THR A 161 14.95 -7.42 2.85
CA THR A 161 16.34 -7.93 2.92
C THR A 161 17.21 -7.17 1.93
N VAL A 162 16.66 -6.87 0.74
CA VAL A 162 17.39 -6.09 -0.28
C VAL A 162 17.71 -4.69 0.25
N ARG A 163 16.73 -3.98 0.84
CA ARG A 163 16.96 -2.66 1.45
C ARG A 163 18.01 -2.70 2.54
N ARG A 164 17.89 -3.65 3.47
CA ARG A 164 18.82 -3.78 4.59
C ARG A 164 20.26 -3.91 4.11
N GLN A 165 20.50 -4.70 3.08
CA GLN A 165 21.84 -4.87 2.52
C GLN A 165 22.27 -3.66 1.67
N LEU A 166 21.35 -3.06 0.91
CA LEU A 166 21.64 -1.93 0.01
C LEU A 166 21.96 -0.65 0.77
N LEU A 167 21.15 -0.33 1.80
CA LEU A 167 21.19 0.96 2.48
C LEU A 167 21.80 0.89 3.88
N ALA A 168 21.80 -0.27 4.53
CA ALA A 168 22.26 -0.45 5.92
C ALA A 168 21.56 0.53 6.91
N ASP A 169 20.27 0.85 6.68
CA ASP A 169 19.52 1.88 7.40
C ASP A 169 18.70 1.37 8.61
N GLY A 170 19.06 0.20 9.10
CA GLY A 170 18.47 -0.41 10.30
C GLY A 170 17.13 -1.09 10.08
N ASP A 171 16.43 -1.36 11.19
CA ASP A 171 15.12 -2.03 11.21
C ASP A 171 13.94 -1.03 11.21
N PRO A 172 12.73 -1.47 10.82
CA PRO A 172 11.52 -0.67 10.97
C PRO A 172 11.26 -0.28 12.43
N VAL A 173 10.80 0.96 12.64
CA VAL A 173 10.48 1.50 13.95
C VAL A 173 9.00 1.25 14.26
N TYR A 174 8.71 0.73 15.45
CA TYR A 174 7.35 0.56 15.93
C TYR A 174 6.71 1.92 16.21
N LEU A 175 5.46 2.11 15.78
CA LEU A 175 4.75 3.40 15.87
C LEU A 175 3.94 3.60 17.16
N GLY A 176 3.96 2.65 18.09
CA GLY A 176 3.11 2.71 19.28
C GLY A 176 1.63 2.44 19.01
N ALA A 177 1.32 1.81 17.87
CA ALA A 177 -0.04 1.53 17.46
C ALA A 177 -0.17 0.19 16.74
N SER A 178 -1.37 -0.38 16.80
CA SER A 178 -1.75 -1.59 16.06
C SER A 178 -2.93 -1.31 15.14
N ILE A 179 -3.01 -2.06 14.05
CA ILE A 179 -4.13 -2.07 13.13
C ILE A 179 -4.92 -3.38 13.27
N TRP A 180 -6.21 -3.24 13.51
CA TRP A 180 -7.21 -4.29 13.51
C TRP A 180 -7.88 -4.32 12.15
N ARG A 181 -8.20 -5.48 11.62
CA ARG A 181 -8.83 -5.59 10.30
C ARG A 181 -9.76 -6.77 10.27
N GLY A 182 -10.90 -6.59 9.64
CA GLY A 182 -11.86 -7.66 9.42
C GLY A 182 -12.64 -7.48 8.12
N MET A 183 -13.28 -8.54 7.71
CA MET A 183 -14.26 -8.55 6.63
C MET A 183 -15.49 -9.31 7.06
N VAL A 184 -16.65 -8.77 6.70
CA VAL A 184 -17.96 -9.32 7.04
C VAL A 184 -18.91 -9.23 5.84
N SER A 185 -19.93 -10.07 5.78
CA SER A 185 -21.06 -9.86 4.85
C SER A 185 -21.67 -8.49 5.07
N GLY A 186 -22.01 -7.78 4.01
CA GLY A 186 -22.70 -6.49 4.10
C GLY A 186 -24.21 -6.63 4.36
N GLU A 187 -24.73 -7.84 4.38
CA GLU A 187 -26.15 -8.09 4.57
C GLU A 187 -26.61 -7.70 5.99
N GLY A 188 -27.68 -6.94 6.08
CA GLY A 188 -28.25 -6.46 7.36
C GLY A 188 -27.45 -5.35 8.05
N LEU A 189 -26.39 -4.81 7.45
CA LEU A 189 -25.61 -3.72 7.99
C LEU A 189 -25.97 -2.38 7.32
N SER A 190 -25.84 -1.28 8.06
CA SER A 190 -26.33 0.05 7.66
C SER A 190 -25.47 0.73 6.57
N LEU A 191 -24.19 0.36 6.46
CA LEU A 191 -23.26 0.96 5.48
C LEU A 191 -23.71 0.63 4.05
N LYS A 192 -23.92 1.66 3.22
CA LYS A 192 -24.40 1.49 1.84
C LYS A 192 -23.25 1.19 0.87
N PRO A 193 -23.48 0.35 -0.17
CA PRO A 193 -22.54 0.21 -1.29
C PRO A 193 -22.18 1.57 -1.92
N GLY A 194 -20.91 1.72 -2.32
CA GLY A 194 -20.39 2.99 -2.85
C GLY A 194 -20.04 4.04 -1.77
N PHE A 195 -20.28 3.74 -0.49
CA PHE A 195 -19.93 4.63 0.60
C PHE A 195 -18.70 4.10 1.36
N GLY A 196 -17.83 5.04 1.74
CA GLY A 196 -16.77 4.81 2.71
C GLY A 196 -16.94 5.73 3.90
N VAL A 197 -16.61 5.26 5.08
CA VAL A 197 -16.65 6.08 6.29
C VAL A 197 -15.37 5.90 7.07
N ASN A 198 -14.78 7.02 7.49
CA ASN A 198 -13.63 7.03 8.40
C ASN A 198 -14.03 7.77 9.68
N TRP A 199 -14.05 7.08 10.80
CA TRP A 199 -14.33 7.65 12.12
C TRP A 199 -13.03 7.94 12.85
N ILE A 200 -12.93 9.14 13.40
CA ILE A 200 -11.73 9.60 14.12
C ILE A 200 -12.08 9.81 15.59
N GLY A 201 -11.35 9.13 16.45
CA GLY A 201 -11.51 9.19 17.90
C GLY A 201 -10.37 9.92 18.61
N ARG A 202 -10.17 9.54 19.86
CA ARG A 202 -9.05 10.00 20.69
C ARG A 202 -7.94 8.95 20.64
N GLY A 203 -6.88 9.23 19.91
CA GLY A 203 -5.77 8.29 19.71
C GLY A 203 -6.09 7.07 18.85
N SER A 204 -7.23 7.05 18.16
CA SER A 204 -7.74 5.92 17.40
C SER A 204 -8.57 6.34 16.19
N GLU A 205 -8.68 5.47 15.20
CA GLU A 205 -9.55 5.63 14.04
C GLU A 205 -10.20 4.30 13.65
N PHE A 206 -11.29 4.38 12.92
CA PHE A 206 -11.95 3.23 12.32
C PHE A 206 -12.41 3.57 10.91
N LEU A 207 -12.18 2.68 9.97
CA LEU A 207 -12.55 2.85 8.56
C LEU A 207 -13.41 1.67 8.12
N ALA A 208 -14.47 1.91 7.35
CA ALA A 208 -15.22 0.86 6.70
C ALA A 208 -15.67 1.26 5.29
N PHE A 209 -15.73 0.28 4.39
CA PHE A 209 -16.27 0.43 3.04
C PHE A 209 -16.70 -0.92 2.45
N HIS A 210 -17.66 -0.87 1.52
CA HIS A 210 -18.06 -2.05 0.75
C HIS A 210 -17.02 -2.42 -0.31
N LEU A 211 -16.87 -3.72 -0.52
CA LEU A 211 -16.13 -4.30 -1.64
C LEU A 211 -17.09 -4.76 -2.75
N ALA A 212 -16.58 -4.99 -3.96
CA ALA A 212 -17.37 -5.39 -5.12
C ALA A 212 -18.03 -6.79 -5.00
N ASP A 213 -17.66 -7.57 -4.00
CA ASP A 213 -18.20 -8.88 -3.67
C ASP A 213 -19.23 -8.85 -2.52
N GLN A 214 -19.80 -7.68 -2.23
CA GLN A 214 -20.81 -7.40 -1.21
C GLN A 214 -20.33 -7.55 0.24
N ARG A 215 -19.05 -7.80 0.47
CA ARG A 215 -18.46 -7.76 1.81
C ARG A 215 -18.13 -6.32 2.21
N ILE A 216 -18.14 -6.07 3.50
CA ILE A 216 -17.61 -4.84 4.10
C ILE A 216 -16.24 -5.16 4.67
N TYR A 217 -15.24 -4.41 4.24
CA TYR A 217 -13.96 -4.35 4.91
C TYR A 217 -13.98 -3.26 5.95
N TRP A 218 -13.41 -3.55 7.13
CA TRP A 218 -13.16 -2.56 8.14
C TRP A 218 -11.73 -2.65 8.69
N ALA A 219 -11.23 -1.50 9.15
CA ALA A 219 -9.95 -1.41 9.83
C ALA A 219 -10.05 -0.41 10.99
N GLY A 220 -9.53 -0.78 12.15
CA GLY A 220 -9.40 0.08 13.31
C GLY A 220 -7.93 0.26 13.66
N VAL A 221 -7.50 1.47 14.02
CA VAL A 221 -6.16 1.74 14.54
C VAL A 221 -6.29 2.18 15.98
N THR A 222 -5.51 1.57 16.86
CA THR A 222 -5.48 1.88 18.28
C THR A 222 -4.04 2.01 18.77
N LYS A 223 -3.80 2.86 19.77
CA LYS A 223 -2.51 2.88 20.47
C LYS A 223 -2.38 1.65 21.33
N GLU A 224 -1.26 0.96 21.22
CA GLU A 224 -1.01 -0.29 21.94
C GLU A 224 0.48 -0.52 22.17
N PRO A 225 0.86 -1.29 23.19
CA PRO A 225 2.22 -1.81 23.33
C PRO A 225 2.61 -2.72 22.18
N ARG A 226 3.90 -2.78 21.87
CA ARG A 226 4.43 -3.69 20.86
C ARG A 226 4.20 -5.15 21.26
N GLY A 227 3.70 -5.96 20.31
CA GLY A 227 3.54 -7.39 20.49
C GLY A 227 2.43 -7.78 21.49
N GLU A 228 1.47 -6.85 21.73
CA GLU A 228 0.30 -7.13 22.56
C GLU A 228 -0.39 -8.42 22.10
N LYS A 229 -0.64 -9.33 23.03
CA LYS A 229 -1.33 -10.58 22.74
C LYS A 229 -2.84 -10.40 22.92
N ALA A 230 -3.61 -11.26 22.27
CA ALA A 230 -5.05 -11.31 22.51
C ALA A 230 -5.36 -11.65 23.98
N GLY A 231 -6.33 -10.94 24.55
CA GLY A 231 -6.91 -11.24 25.83
C GLY A 231 -7.65 -12.61 25.86
N PRO A 232 -8.22 -12.99 27.00
CA PRO A 232 -8.91 -14.29 27.14
C PRO A 232 -10.09 -14.48 26.15
N GLY A 233 -10.75 -13.39 25.74
CA GLY A 233 -11.84 -13.40 24.75
C GLY A 233 -11.38 -13.39 23.29
N GLY A 234 -10.07 -13.37 23.02
CA GLY A 234 -9.49 -13.29 21.69
C GLY A 234 -9.59 -11.90 21.05
N HIS A 235 -9.05 -11.77 19.85
CA HIS A 235 -9.00 -10.50 19.14
C HIS A 235 -10.38 -9.85 18.90
N LYS A 236 -11.43 -10.64 18.77
CA LYS A 236 -12.79 -10.10 18.57
C LYS A 236 -13.28 -9.37 19.80
N GLN A 237 -13.13 -9.96 21.00
CA GLN A 237 -13.54 -9.32 22.23
C GLN A 237 -12.70 -8.07 22.51
N ASP A 238 -11.38 -8.15 22.32
CA ASP A 238 -10.50 -7.00 22.48
C ASP A 238 -10.89 -5.82 21.57
N ALA A 239 -11.26 -6.10 20.30
CA ALA A 239 -11.74 -5.08 19.38
C ALA A 239 -13.10 -4.50 19.82
N LEU A 240 -14.05 -5.34 20.25
CA LEU A 240 -15.33 -4.89 20.78
C LEU A 240 -15.16 -3.97 21.98
N ASP A 241 -14.30 -4.33 22.94
CA ASP A 241 -14.04 -3.53 24.15
C ASP A 241 -13.46 -2.15 23.80
N ARG A 242 -12.56 -2.08 22.82
CA ARG A 242 -11.92 -0.82 22.38
C ARG A 242 -12.88 0.13 21.67
N PHE A 243 -13.84 -0.41 20.94
CA PHE A 243 -14.78 0.36 20.12
C PHE A 243 -16.22 0.37 20.69
N ALA A 244 -16.46 -0.16 21.90
CA ALA A 244 -17.78 -0.29 22.51
C ALA A 244 -18.58 1.03 22.61
N SER A 245 -17.88 2.16 22.82
CA SER A 245 -18.51 3.49 22.99
C SER A 245 -18.60 4.30 21.69
N TRP A 246 -18.22 3.72 20.57
CA TRP A 246 -18.26 4.37 19.27
C TRP A 246 -19.65 4.29 18.63
N GLU A 247 -19.88 5.03 17.51
CA GLU A 247 -21.12 4.94 16.72
C GLU A 247 -21.50 3.47 16.50
N GLU A 248 -22.79 3.16 16.68
CA GLU A 248 -23.31 1.77 16.77
C GLU A 248 -22.97 0.88 15.59
N ASP A 249 -22.74 1.46 14.41
CA ASP A 249 -22.30 0.72 13.22
C ASP A 249 -20.97 -0.01 13.46
N ILE A 250 -20.07 0.55 14.28
CA ILE A 250 -18.72 0.01 14.48
C ILE A 250 -18.74 -1.27 15.31
N PRO A 251 -19.29 -1.28 16.54
CA PRO A 251 -19.44 -2.55 17.28
C PRO A 251 -20.30 -3.58 16.53
N ALA A 252 -21.29 -3.15 15.72
CA ALA A 252 -22.09 -4.06 14.90
C ALA A 252 -21.23 -4.76 13.81
N LEU A 253 -20.37 -4.02 13.11
CA LEU A 253 -19.43 -4.58 12.14
C LEU A 253 -18.47 -5.60 12.78
N ILE A 254 -17.91 -5.27 13.95
CA ILE A 254 -17.00 -6.15 14.66
C ILE A 254 -17.74 -7.41 15.15
N ALA A 255 -18.94 -7.25 15.73
CA ALA A 255 -19.75 -8.34 16.24
C ALA A 255 -20.16 -9.32 15.13
N ALA A 256 -20.50 -8.82 13.94
CA ALA A 256 -20.85 -9.64 12.78
C ALA A 256 -19.65 -10.34 12.12
N THR A 257 -18.40 -9.93 12.44
CA THR A 257 -17.19 -10.52 11.87
C THR A 257 -16.82 -11.82 12.59
N GLU A 258 -16.51 -12.87 11.82
CA GLU A 258 -16.02 -14.13 12.37
C GLU A 258 -14.72 -13.95 13.17
N PRO A 259 -14.55 -14.55 14.35
CA PRO A 259 -13.36 -14.35 15.19
C PRO A 259 -12.03 -14.58 14.47
N ASN A 260 -11.96 -15.64 13.64
CA ASN A 260 -10.77 -15.99 12.88
C ASN A 260 -10.49 -15.06 11.68
N ALA A 261 -11.47 -14.23 11.30
CA ALA A 261 -11.34 -13.24 10.24
C ALA A 261 -10.82 -11.88 10.76
N ILE A 262 -10.68 -11.73 12.08
CA ILE A 262 -10.14 -10.52 12.69
C ILE A 262 -8.62 -10.68 12.86
N LEU A 263 -7.89 -9.80 12.17
CA LEU A 263 -6.43 -9.75 12.21
C LEU A 263 -5.98 -8.52 13.00
N ARG A 264 -4.97 -8.69 13.84
CA ARG A 264 -4.25 -7.59 14.50
C ARG A 264 -2.78 -7.61 14.10
N ASN A 265 -2.25 -6.47 13.74
CA ASN A 265 -0.84 -6.31 13.42
C ASN A 265 -0.28 -5.02 14.03
N ASP A 266 0.91 -5.11 14.58
CA ASP A 266 1.69 -3.93 14.96
C ASP A 266 2.01 -3.07 13.74
N MET A 267 1.96 -1.76 13.92
CA MET A 267 2.30 -0.80 12.88
C MET A 267 3.75 -0.36 12.98
N TYR A 268 4.44 -0.36 11.85
CA TYR A 268 5.83 0.04 11.74
C TYR A 268 6.01 1.03 10.60
N ASP A 269 7.07 1.83 10.71
CA ASP A 269 7.48 2.78 9.69
C ASP A 269 9.00 2.78 9.55
N ARG A 270 9.51 3.45 8.51
CA ARG A 270 10.94 3.69 8.29
C ARG A 270 11.17 5.14 7.91
N PRO A 271 12.30 5.75 8.31
CA PRO A 271 12.71 7.03 7.77
C PRO A 271 12.78 7.00 6.23
N PRO A 272 12.47 8.10 5.54
CA PRO A 272 12.69 8.20 4.09
C PRO A 272 14.16 7.93 3.76
N ALA A 273 14.40 7.05 2.79
CA ALA A 273 15.73 6.80 2.29
C ALA A 273 16.23 7.98 1.44
N ARG A 274 17.55 8.19 1.42
CA ARG A 274 18.20 9.24 0.60
C ARG A 274 18.42 8.80 -0.84
N SER A 275 18.48 7.49 -1.08
CA SER A 275 18.57 6.83 -2.38
C SER A 275 17.89 5.48 -2.31
N TRP A 276 17.36 5.00 -3.42
CA TRP A 276 16.76 3.67 -3.54
C TRP A 276 17.62 2.71 -4.35
N SER A 277 18.64 3.22 -5.01
CA SER A 277 19.44 2.44 -5.96
C SER A 277 20.94 2.55 -5.68
N ARG A 278 21.65 1.48 -6.03
CA ARG A 278 23.10 1.44 -6.12
C ARG A 278 23.50 0.39 -7.16
N GLY A 279 24.27 0.81 -8.17
CA GLY A 279 24.70 -0.07 -9.27
C GLY A 279 23.49 -0.66 -10.01
N ARG A 280 23.35 -1.98 -9.96
CA ARG A 280 22.29 -2.73 -10.64
C ARG A 280 21.14 -3.16 -9.73
N VAL A 281 21.05 -2.58 -8.54
CA VAL A 281 20.02 -2.89 -7.54
C VAL A 281 19.20 -1.65 -7.21
N THR A 282 17.87 -1.79 -7.20
CA THR A 282 16.93 -0.73 -6.78
C THR A 282 15.81 -1.28 -5.90
N LEU A 283 15.06 -0.38 -5.26
CA LEU A 283 13.91 -0.67 -4.41
C LEU A 283 12.61 -0.11 -5.00
N THR A 284 11.47 -0.73 -4.68
CA THR A 284 10.13 -0.27 -5.05
C THR A 284 9.11 -0.56 -3.93
N GLY A 285 8.01 0.18 -3.93
CA GLY A 285 6.92 0.03 -2.96
C GLY A 285 7.39 0.14 -1.50
N ASP A 286 6.86 -0.70 -0.62
CA ASP A 286 7.17 -0.65 0.83
C ASP A 286 8.64 -0.96 1.15
N ALA A 287 9.43 -1.52 0.23
CA ALA A 287 10.87 -1.65 0.41
C ALA A 287 11.57 -0.29 0.26
N ALA A 288 11.08 0.60 -0.61
CA ALA A 288 11.60 1.94 -0.84
C ALA A 288 11.00 2.98 0.12
N HIS A 289 9.68 3.02 0.22
CA HIS A 289 8.92 4.09 0.89
C HIS A 289 7.72 3.56 1.69
N PRO A 290 7.93 2.72 2.71
CA PRO A 290 6.83 2.25 3.56
C PRO A 290 6.11 3.44 4.19
N MET A 291 4.79 3.32 4.37
CA MET A 291 3.96 4.38 4.92
C MET A 291 2.83 3.85 5.78
N THR A 292 2.30 4.70 6.66
CA THR A 292 1.10 4.39 7.44
C THR A 292 -0.13 4.31 6.53
N PRO A 293 -1.15 3.51 6.87
CA PRO A 293 -2.30 3.26 5.99
C PRO A 293 -3.26 4.46 5.86
N ASN A 294 -3.12 5.49 6.69
CA ASN A 294 -4.09 6.58 6.87
C ASN A 294 -4.46 7.36 5.60
N GLN A 295 -3.64 7.32 4.55
CA GLN A 295 -3.93 7.97 3.25
C GLN A 295 -4.32 6.97 2.15
N GLY A 296 -4.26 5.67 2.39
CA GLY A 296 -4.55 4.65 1.38
C GLY A 296 -3.61 4.70 0.16
N GLN A 297 -2.40 5.26 0.29
CA GLN A 297 -1.50 5.52 -0.85
C GLN A 297 -0.45 4.42 -1.09
N GLY A 298 -0.20 3.50 -0.16
CA GLY A 298 0.89 2.54 -0.30
C GLY A 298 0.85 1.71 -1.58
N ALA A 299 -0.30 1.10 -1.88
CA ALA A 299 -0.49 0.33 -3.11
C ALA A 299 -0.42 1.23 -4.37
N CYS A 300 -1.02 2.44 -4.32
CA CYS A 300 -1.01 3.37 -5.44
C CYS A 300 0.43 3.80 -5.79
N GLN A 301 1.25 4.13 -4.79
CA GLN A 301 2.64 4.50 -5.00
C GLN A 301 3.47 3.34 -5.57
N ALA A 302 3.26 2.11 -5.09
CA ALA A 302 3.93 0.93 -5.63
C ALA A 302 3.55 0.64 -7.10
N LEU A 303 2.30 0.88 -7.49
CA LEU A 303 1.85 0.77 -8.87
C LEU A 303 2.47 1.84 -9.77
N GLU A 304 2.54 3.10 -9.30
CA GLU A 304 3.23 4.19 -10.03
C GLU A 304 4.74 3.90 -10.17
N ASP A 305 5.38 3.34 -9.14
CA ASP A 305 6.79 2.92 -9.21
C ASP A 305 7.03 1.93 -10.34
N ALA A 306 6.15 0.91 -10.45
CA ALA A 306 6.26 -0.10 -11.48
C ALA A 306 6.23 0.51 -12.90
N VAL A 307 5.27 1.41 -13.15
CA VAL A 307 5.16 2.13 -14.43
C VAL A 307 6.43 2.95 -14.70
N ALA A 308 6.85 3.77 -13.73
CA ALA A 308 8.01 4.64 -13.86
C ALA A 308 9.29 3.85 -14.10
N LEU A 309 9.49 2.74 -13.40
CA LEU A 309 10.66 1.88 -13.54
C LEU A 309 10.70 1.20 -14.92
N GLY A 310 9.58 0.65 -15.39
CA GLY A 310 9.47 0.06 -16.72
C GLY A 310 9.77 1.07 -17.84
N GLU A 311 9.24 2.29 -17.72
CA GLU A 311 9.52 3.37 -18.67
C GLU A 311 10.98 3.83 -18.64
N SER A 312 11.58 3.95 -17.44
CA SER A 312 12.98 4.33 -17.28
C SER A 312 13.91 3.31 -17.92
N LEU A 313 13.67 2.01 -17.71
CA LEU A 313 14.44 0.94 -18.33
C LEU A 313 14.28 0.89 -19.86
N ARG A 314 13.12 1.29 -20.39
CA ARG A 314 12.91 1.40 -21.84
C ARG A 314 13.73 2.52 -22.48
N ARG A 315 13.85 3.67 -21.77
CA ARG A 315 14.44 4.91 -22.32
C ARG A 315 15.95 5.02 -22.08
N ALA A 316 16.47 4.44 -21.00
CA ALA A 316 17.86 4.61 -20.61
C ALA A 316 18.82 3.75 -21.44
N SER A 317 20.07 4.18 -21.53
CA SER A 317 21.17 3.48 -22.21
C SER A 317 21.64 2.23 -21.44
N ASP A 318 21.56 2.28 -20.12
CA ASP A 318 22.02 1.23 -19.20
C ASP A 318 21.20 1.20 -17.91
N VAL A 319 21.40 0.15 -17.09
CA VAL A 319 20.63 -0.08 -15.87
C VAL A 319 20.86 1.01 -14.81
N PRO A 320 22.10 1.41 -14.45
CA PRO A 320 22.29 2.48 -13.47
C PRO A 320 21.60 3.79 -13.87
N LYS A 321 21.66 4.15 -15.14
CA LYS A 321 20.99 5.36 -15.66
C LYS A 321 19.48 5.25 -15.60
N ALA A 322 18.92 4.08 -15.89
CA ALA A 322 17.48 3.82 -15.71
C ALA A 322 17.05 4.03 -14.27
N PHE A 323 17.83 3.55 -13.31
CA PHE A 323 17.51 3.70 -11.89
C PHE A 323 17.64 5.14 -11.41
N GLU A 324 18.62 5.89 -11.90
CA GLU A 324 18.72 7.33 -11.64
C GLU A 324 17.47 8.08 -12.15
N MET A 325 17.02 7.78 -13.37
CA MET A 325 15.81 8.36 -13.95
C MET A 325 14.56 8.00 -13.12
N TYR A 326 14.43 6.74 -12.71
CA TYR A 326 13.34 6.25 -11.85
C TYR A 326 13.32 7.00 -10.51
N GLU A 327 14.45 7.08 -9.80
CA GLU A 327 14.54 7.79 -8.53
C GLU A 327 14.19 9.27 -8.66
N LYS A 328 14.75 9.95 -9.63
CA LYS A 328 14.50 11.37 -9.89
C LYS A 328 13.00 11.64 -10.11
N ARG A 329 12.33 10.73 -10.78
CA ARG A 329 10.90 10.83 -11.06
C ARG A 329 10.05 10.53 -9.82
N ARG A 330 10.37 9.48 -9.07
CA ARG A 330 9.47 8.92 -8.06
C ARG A 330 9.74 9.38 -6.63
N MET A 331 11.00 9.55 -6.24
CA MET A 331 11.39 9.71 -4.84
C MET A 331 10.70 10.91 -4.16
N ARG A 332 10.68 12.08 -4.82
CA ARG A 332 10.05 13.28 -4.26
C ARG A 332 8.57 13.08 -4.00
N ARG A 333 7.86 12.42 -4.92
CA ARG A 333 6.42 12.18 -4.86
C ARG A 333 6.09 11.15 -3.79
N ALA A 334 6.76 10.00 -3.78
CA ALA A 334 6.56 8.97 -2.77
C ALA A 334 6.88 9.49 -1.36
N ASN A 335 7.97 10.23 -1.18
CA ASN A 335 8.31 10.85 0.11
C ASN A 335 7.26 11.87 0.56
N ARG A 336 6.61 12.58 -0.36
CA ARG A 336 5.47 13.46 -0.05
C ARG A 336 4.28 12.65 0.45
N ALA A 337 3.93 11.53 -0.20
CA ALA A 337 2.87 10.63 0.25
C ALA A 337 3.17 10.06 1.64
N VAL A 338 4.41 9.63 1.89
CA VAL A 338 4.88 9.21 3.22
C VAL A 338 4.70 10.31 4.26
N ALA A 339 5.11 11.54 3.97
CA ALA A 339 4.99 12.67 4.89
C ALA A 339 3.53 12.98 5.21
N MET A 340 2.65 13.00 4.21
CA MET A 340 1.20 13.20 4.38
C MET A 340 0.57 12.08 5.22
N SER A 341 0.94 10.82 4.98
CA SER A 341 0.44 9.68 5.77
C SER A 341 0.87 9.77 7.23
N ARG A 342 2.12 10.17 7.49
CA ARG A 342 2.62 10.41 8.86
C ARG A 342 1.90 11.57 9.54
N GLN A 343 1.63 12.66 8.82
CA GLN A 343 0.91 13.80 9.36
C GLN A 343 -0.53 13.40 9.74
N ALA A 344 -1.22 12.67 8.87
CA ALA A 344 -2.55 12.14 9.15
C ALA A 344 -2.54 11.21 10.37
N SER A 345 -1.58 10.27 10.44
CA SER A 345 -1.40 9.37 11.59
C SER A 345 -1.20 10.15 12.90
N ARG A 346 -0.38 11.21 12.91
CA ARG A 346 -0.19 12.07 14.10
C ARG A 346 -1.49 12.75 14.51
N GLY A 347 -2.30 13.20 13.55
CA GLY A 347 -3.62 13.79 13.82
C GLY A 347 -4.59 12.79 14.47
N VAL A 348 -4.58 11.56 14.02
CA VAL A 348 -5.38 10.45 14.60
C VAL A 348 -4.93 10.15 16.03
N HIS A 349 -3.63 10.16 16.29
CA HIS A 349 -3.05 9.79 17.59
C HIS A 349 -3.16 10.88 18.68
N ILE A 350 -3.84 12.00 18.42
CA ILE A 350 -4.16 13.01 19.44
C ILE A 350 -5.17 12.43 20.43
N GLU A 351 -4.88 12.49 21.74
CA GLU A 351 -5.75 11.99 22.81
C GLU A 351 -6.37 13.11 23.65
N ASN A 352 -5.69 14.26 23.75
CA ASN A 352 -6.19 15.40 24.53
C ASN A 352 -7.54 15.88 23.98
N PRO A 353 -8.61 15.94 24.80
CA PRO A 353 -9.96 16.27 24.36
C PRO A 353 -10.07 17.64 23.66
N LEU A 354 -9.34 18.65 24.16
CA LEU A 354 -9.36 20.00 23.58
C LEU A 354 -8.69 20.04 22.22
N LEU A 355 -7.55 19.34 22.07
CA LEU A 355 -6.86 19.21 20.79
C LEU A 355 -7.67 18.38 19.78
N CYS A 356 -8.39 17.35 20.25
CA CYS A 356 -9.33 16.59 19.40
C CYS A 356 -10.47 17.51 18.91
N ALA A 357 -11.06 18.32 19.79
CA ALA A 357 -12.12 19.26 19.41
C ALA A 357 -11.62 20.29 18.39
N LEU A 358 -10.39 20.82 18.59
CA LEU A 358 -9.74 21.74 17.65
C LEU A 358 -9.50 21.06 16.28
N ARG A 359 -8.92 19.86 16.28
CA ARG A 359 -8.71 19.04 15.06
C ARG A 359 -10.02 18.85 14.30
N ASP A 360 -11.07 18.43 15.00
CA ASP A 360 -12.39 18.15 14.42
C ASP A 360 -13.03 19.44 13.84
N GLY A 361 -12.87 20.56 14.54
CA GLY A 361 -13.33 21.88 14.05
C GLY A 361 -12.57 22.34 12.81
N LEU A 362 -11.24 22.19 12.80
CA LEU A 362 -10.41 22.55 11.65
C LEU A 362 -10.70 21.65 10.43
N ALA A 363 -10.93 20.34 10.64
CA ALA A 363 -11.32 19.43 9.56
C ALA A 363 -12.63 19.86 8.89
N GLY A 364 -13.64 20.24 9.69
CA GLY A 364 -14.91 20.71 9.18
C GLY A 364 -14.88 22.08 8.48
N ALA A 365 -13.89 22.90 8.81
CA ALA A 365 -13.70 24.23 8.22
C ALA A 365 -12.78 24.22 6.98
N LEU A 366 -12.18 23.08 6.61
CA LEU A 366 -11.22 23.01 5.51
C LEU A 366 -11.89 23.20 4.14
N PRO A 367 -11.60 24.28 3.39
CA PRO A 367 -12.19 24.48 2.07
C PRO A 367 -11.75 23.38 1.08
N HIS A 368 -12.67 22.90 0.24
CA HIS A 368 -12.38 21.88 -0.79
C HIS A 368 -11.19 22.26 -1.69
N ARG A 369 -11.06 23.53 -2.06
CA ARG A 369 -9.92 24.02 -2.87
C ARG A 369 -8.55 23.80 -2.19
N VAL A 370 -8.51 23.92 -0.87
CA VAL A 370 -7.27 23.66 -0.10
C VAL A 370 -6.97 22.16 -0.08
N LEU A 371 -7.99 21.34 0.19
CA LEU A 371 -7.87 19.88 0.13
C LEU A 371 -7.37 19.41 -1.25
N LEU A 372 -7.97 19.90 -2.36
CA LEU A 372 -7.53 19.54 -3.71
C LEU A 372 -6.07 19.93 -3.96
N ARG A 373 -5.63 21.13 -3.55
CA ARG A 373 -4.22 21.54 -3.67
C ARG A 373 -3.26 20.64 -2.87
N MET A 374 -3.68 20.19 -1.69
CA MET A 374 -2.88 19.24 -0.91
C MET A 374 -2.72 17.90 -1.64
N LEU A 375 -3.76 17.44 -2.33
CA LEU A 375 -3.77 16.20 -3.08
C LEU A 375 -3.00 16.27 -4.41
N ASP A 376 -2.86 17.46 -5.03
CA ASP A 376 -2.17 17.63 -6.32
C ASP A 376 -0.78 16.98 -6.34
N GLY A 377 -0.01 17.13 -5.28
CA GLY A 377 1.35 16.58 -5.22
C GLY A 377 1.44 15.05 -5.13
N VAL A 378 0.30 14.37 -4.97
CA VAL A 378 0.21 12.91 -4.86
C VAL A 378 -0.69 12.31 -5.94
N LEU A 379 -1.77 12.98 -6.34
CA LEU A 379 -2.77 12.44 -7.28
C LEU A 379 -2.59 12.92 -8.72
N ALA A 380 -2.02 14.09 -8.95
CA ALA A 380 -1.84 14.62 -10.31
C ALA A 380 -1.03 13.65 -11.19
N ALA A 381 -1.30 13.63 -12.49
CA ALA A 381 -0.46 12.90 -13.44
C ALA A 381 0.99 13.42 -13.34
N GLU A 382 1.96 12.52 -13.49
CA GLU A 382 3.35 12.94 -13.61
C GLU A 382 3.49 13.71 -14.91
N GLN A 383 4.09 14.91 -14.85
CA GLN A 383 4.50 15.61 -16.06
C GLN A 383 5.68 14.81 -16.65
N THR A 384 5.46 14.29 -17.86
CA THR A 384 6.44 13.50 -18.64
C THR A 384 7.62 14.35 -19.09
#